data_1e828f521e7ffade4c89d85eaa292616
#
_entry.id   1e828f521e7ffade4c89d85eaa292616
#
_cell.length_a   1.000
_cell.length_b   1.000
_cell.length_c   1.000
_cell.angle_alpha   90.00
_cell.angle_beta   90.00
_cell.angle_gamma   90.00
#
_symmetry.space_group_name_H-M   'P 1'
#
loop_
_entity.id
_entity.type
_entity.pdbx_description
1 polymer ?
#
loop_
_entity_poly.entity_id
_entity_poly.type
_entity_poly.pdbx_seq_one_letter_code
_entity_poly.pdbx_strand_id
1 'polypeptide(L)'
;MGIKRLSGNARWEPIAGYSRAVKAGPMILVSGTTATEADGRIVGRGQMYTQARQAIANIAKVLEQAGAKLSDVVRTRMFVTDISRFSDIARAHKEAFGENPPAATCVEVKALVHPDLMFEIEADVYVDEGTSVGQKRTAARTVSTPQSSAIKAAGAKPKKPPVKSKRGR
;
A
#
# COMPACT_ATOMS: atom_id res chain seq x y z
N MET A 1 -23.36 -18.90 3.08
CA MET A 1 -22.10 -18.28 2.60
C MET A 1 -20.93 -19.17 2.99
N GLY A 2 -20.08 -19.58 2.05
CA GLY A 2 -18.95 -20.46 2.30
C GLY A 2 -17.63 -19.70 2.33
N ILE A 3 -16.62 -20.26 3.01
CA ILE A 3 -15.23 -19.78 2.92
C ILE A 3 -14.57 -20.45 1.72
N LYS A 4 -14.00 -19.65 0.82
CA LYS A 4 -13.21 -20.14 -0.32
C LYS A 4 -11.74 -19.77 -0.10
N ARG A 5 -10.86 -20.75 -0.22
CA ARG A 5 -9.39 -20.56 -0.17
C ARG A 5 -8.83 -20.57 -1.57
N LEU A 6 -7.96 -19.63 -1.88
CA LEU A 6 -7.32 -19.45 -3.18
C LEU A 6 -5.83 -19.75 -3.02
N SER A 7 -5.30 -20.57 -3.93
CA SER A 7 -3.87 -20.84 -4.02
C SER A 7 -3.23 -19.97 -5.10
N GLY A 8 -2.03 -19.48 -4.84
CA GLY A 8 -1.15 -18.85 -5.84
C GLY A 8 -0.15 -19.84 -6.44
N ASN A 9 -0.25 -21.12 -6.07
CA ASN A 9 0.71 -22.18 -6.41
C ASN A 9 2.15 -21.90 -5.93
N ALA A 10 2.30 -21.08 -4.88
CA ALA A 10 3.59 -20.84 -4.28
C ALA A 10 4.03 -22.06 -3.46
N ARG A 11 5.30 -22.47 -3.62
CA ARG A 11 5.87 -23.64 -2.92
C ARG A 11 5.73 -23.60 -1.40
N TRP A 12 5.59 -22.40 -0.85
CA TRP A 12 5.48 -22.19 0.60
C TRP A 12 4.09 -22.46 1.16
N GLU A 13 3.04 -22.42 0.34
CA GLU A 13 1.66 -22.60 0.79
C GLU A 13 1.46 -23.94 1.53
N PRO A 14 1.86 -25.11 0.96
CA PRO A 14 1.71 -26.37 1.66
C PRO A 14 2.72 -26.55 2.82
N ILE A 15 3.88 -25.90 2.76
CA ILE A 15 4.92 -26.02 3.80
C ILE A 15 4.51 -25.24 5.06
N ALA A 16 4.02 -24.02 4.90
CA ALA A 16 3.66 -23.14 6.00
C ALA A 16 2.15 -23.19 6.36
N GLY A 17 1.33 -23.92 5.59
CA GLY A 17 -0.08 -24.13 5.90
C GLY A 17 -0.95 -22.89 5.71
N TYR A 18 -0.70 -22.08 4.67
CA TYR A 18 -1.50 -20.89 4.39
C TYR A 18 -2.11 -20.91 2.98
N SER A 19 -3.09 -20.05 2.74
CA SER A 19 -3.68 -19.81 1.43
C SER A 19 -3.24 -18.44 0.90
N ARG A 20 -3.07 -18.28 -0.40
CA ARG A 20 -2.71 -16.98 -1.00
C ARG A 20 -3.77 -15.92 -0.71
N ALA A 21 -5.03 -16.30 -0.75
CA ALA A 21 -6.12 -15.47 -0.27
C ALA A 21 -7.27 -16.31 0.30
N VAL A 22 -8.09 -15.70 1.15
CA VAL A 22 -9.30 -16.30 1.71
C VAL A 22 -10.47 -15.37 1.43
N LYS A 23 -11.47 -15.86 0.69
CA LYS A 23 -12.74 -15.16 0.49
C LYS A 23 -13.76 -15.68 1.51
N ALA A 24 -14.33 -14.78 2.30
CA ALA A 24 -15.34 -15.04 3.33
C ALA A 24 -16.50 -14.04 3.15
N GLY A 25 -17.54 -14.44 2.43
CA GLY A 25 -18.60 -13.53 2.01
C GLY A 25 -18.03 -12.40 1.14
N PRO A 26 -18.35 -11.12 1.46
CA PRO A 26 -17.85 -9.97 0.71
C PRO A 26 -16.37 -9.65 0.96
N MET A 27 -15.78 -10.22 2.00
CA MET A 27 -14.37 -9.97 2.36
C MET A 27 -13.42 -10.91 1.62
N ILE A 28 -12.30 -10.35 1.15
CA ILE A 28 -11.17 -11.15 0.66
C ILE A 28 -9.92 -10.67 1.42
N LEU A 29 -9.25 -11.60 2.08
CA LEU A 29 -8.02 -11.37 2.82
C LEU A 29 -6.86 -11.94 2.01
N VAL A 30 -5.93 -11.09 1.59
CA VAL A 30 -4.75 -11.48 0.82
C VAL A 30 -3.54 -11.55 1.75
N SER A 31 -2.89 -12.70 1.77
CA SER A 31 -1.69 -12.95 2.58
C SER A 31 -0.51 -12.09 2.12
N GLY A 32 0.50 -11.96 2.99
CA GLY A 32 1.76 -11.30 2.70
C GLY A 32 2.30 -11.68 1.32
N THR A 33 2.50 -10.69 0.48
CA THR A 33 2.83 -10.83 -0.94
C THR A 33 4.08 -10.01 -1.24
N THR A 34 5.08 -10.68 -1.82
CA THR A 34 6.38 -10.10 -2.16
C THR A 34 6.57 -10.01 -3.68
N ALA A 35 7.73 -9.50 -4.11
CA ALA A 35 8.11 -9.45 -5.52
C ALA A 35 8.59 -10.81 -6.08
N THR A 36 8.03 -11.91 -5.59
CA THR A 36 8.37 -13.27 -6.04
C THR A 36 7.42 -13.71 -7.13
N GLU A 37 7.95 -14.18 -8.25
CA GLU A 37 7.17 -14.78 -9.34
C GLU A 37 6.80 -16.23 -9.02
N ALA A 38 5.91 -16.82 -9.85
CA ALA A 38 5.44 -18.19 -9.66
C ALA A 38 6.56 -19.25 -9.71
N ASP A 39 7.63 -18.99 -10.47
CA ASP A 39 8.84 -19.83 -10.54
C ASP A 39 9.78 -19.65 -9.33
N GLY A 40 9.48 -18.76 -8.40
CA GLY A 40 10.28 -18.46 -7.23
C GLY A 40 11.35 -17.38 -7.47
N ARG A 41 11.46 -16.80 -8.64
CA ARG A 41 12.41 -15.72 -8.96
C ARG A 41 11.99 -14.42 -8.31
N ILE A 42 12.93 -13.73 -7.65
CA ILE A 42 12.71 -12.39 -7.07
C ILE A 42 13.00 -11.34 -8.13
N VAL A 43 12.00 -10.51 -8.41
CA VAL A 43 12.07 -9.37 -9.33
C VAL A 43 12.61 -8.15 -8.60
N GLY A 44 13.47 -7.37 -9.26
CA GLY A 44 13.92 -6.08 -8.75
C GLY A 44 14.80 -6.17 -7.50
N ARG A 45 15.74 -7.13 -7.43
CA ARG A 45 16.71 -7.21 -6.31
C ARG A 45 17.41 -5.87 -6.10
N GLY A 46 17.41 -5.38 -4.85
CA GLY A 46 17.95 -4.08 -4.49
C GLY A 46 17.13 -2.85 -4.95
N GLN A 47 15.97 -3.05 -5.58
CA GLN A 47 15.15 -1.99 -6.16
C GLN A 47 13.77 -1.92 -5.48
N MET A 48 13.64 -1.14 -4.43
CA MET A 48 12.42 -1.02 -3.60
C MET A 48 11.17 -0.73 -4.46
N TYR A 49 11.22 0.26 -5.34
CA TYR A 49 10.09 0.60 -6.20
C TYR A 49 9.66 -0.56 -7.11
N THR A 50 10.62 -1.24 -7.73
CA THR A 50 10.34 -2.38 -8.63
C THR A 50 9.71 -3.53 -7.84
N GLN A 51 10.21 -3.82 -6.62
CA GLN A 51 9.63 -4.83 -5.76
C GLN A 51 8.22 -4.47 -5.31
N ALA A 52 7.99 -3.24 -4.90
CA ALA A 52 6.65 -2.77 -4.50
C ALA A 52 5.64 -2.92 -5.65
N ARG A 53 5.99 -2.49 -6.86
CA ARG A 53 5.14 -2.66 -8.04
C ARG A 53 4.85 -4.12 -8.36
N GLN A 54 5.86 -4.99 -8.30
CA GLN A 54 5.68 -6.41 -8.59
C GLN A 54 4.79 -7.10 -7.55
N ALA A 55 4.98 -6.79 -6.27
CA ALA A 55 4.14 -7.33 -5.19
C ALA A 55 2.67 -6.91 -5.35
N ILE A 56 2.41 -5.65 -5.68
CA ILE A 56 1.04 -5.15 -5.96
C ILE A 56 0.46 -5.82 -7.21
N ALA A 57 1.25 -6.02 -8.27
CA ALA A 57 0.80 -6.75 -9.45
C ALA A 57 0.46 -8.22 -9.14
N ASN A 58 1.19 -8.85 -8.22
CA ASN A 58 0.88 -10.20 -7.74
C ASN A 58 -0.45 -10.22 -6.95
N ILE A 59 -0.73 -9.20 -6.13
CA ILE A 59 -2.05 -9.04 -5.47
C ILE A 59 -3.15 -8.92 -6.54
N ALA A 60 -2.99 -8.07 -7.55
CA ALA A 60 -3.98 -7.89 -8.61
C ALA A 60 -4.38 -9.22 -9.27
N LYS A 61 -3.40 -10.08 -9.60
CA LYS A 61 -3.65 -11.42 -10.17
C LYS A 61 -4.50 -12.31 -9.26
N VAL A 62 -4.26 -12.26 -7.96
CA VAL A 62 -5.03 -13.04 -6.98
C VAL A 62 -6.45 -12.49 -6.84
N LEU A 63 -6.62 -11.17 -6.88
CA LEU A 63 -7.93 -10.54 -6.82
C LEU A 63 -8.78 -10.87 -8.05
N GLU A 64 -8.21 -10.91 -9.25
CA GLU A 64 -8.91 -11.36 -10.46
C GLU A 64 -9.46 -12.77 -10.31
N GLN A 65 -8.67 -13.71 -9.75
CA GLN A 65 -9.13 -15.08 -9.47
C GLN A 65 -10.25 -15.13 -8.43
N ALA A 66 -10.29 -14.15 -7.53
CA ALA A 66 -11.32 -14.02 -6.51
C ALA A 66 -12.58 -13.26 -6.99
N GLY A 67 -12.56 -12.71 -8.22
CA GLY A 67 -13.63 -11.88 -8.78
C GLY A 67 -13.62 -10.44 -8.23
N ALA A 68 -12.44 -9.91 -7.89
CA ALA A 68 -12.22 -8.56 -7.38
C ALA A 68 -11.09 -7.84 -8.14
N LYS A 69 -10.84 -6.59 -7.80
CA LYS A 69 -9.84 -5.73 -8.42
C LYS A 69 -9.18 -4.81 -7.39
N LEU A 70 -8.10 -4.12 -7.75
CA LEU A 70 -7.38 -3.23 -6.84
C LEU A 70 -8.23 -2.09 -6.28
N SER A 71 -9.24 -1.62 -7.02
CA SER A 71 -10.16 -0.59 -6.51
C SER A 71 -11.10 -1.06 -5.39
N ASP A 72 -11.19 -2.36 -5.15
CA ASP A 72 -11.98 -2.95 -4.08
C ASP A 72 -11.17 -3.15 -2.80
N VAL A 73 -9.86 -2.84 -2.84
CA VAL A 73 -8.97 -2.89 -1.66
C VAL A 73 -9.35 -1.77 -0.69
N VAL A 74 -9.61 -2.14 0.55
CA VAL A 74 -10.00 -1.20 1.62
C VAL A 74 -8.89 -0.97 2.64
N ARG A 75 -7.90 -1.86 2.70
CA ARG A 75 -6.72 -1.72 3.56
C ARG A 75 -5.50 -2.37 2.95
N THR A 76 -4.34 -1.74 3.16
CA THR A 76 -3.01 -2.33 2.92
C THR A 76 -2.14 -2.23 4.17
N ARG A 77 -1.30 -3.27 4.41
CA ARG A 77 -0.21 -3.24 5.39
C ARG A 77 1.08 -3.58 4.67
N MET A 78 2.06 -2.71 4.79
CA MET A 78 3.34 -2.83 4.11
C MET A 78 4.45 -3.03 5.14
N PHE A 79 5.28 -4.03 4.91
CA PHE A 79 6.44 -4.39 5.71
C PHE A 79 7.68 -4.22 4.84
N VAL A 80 8.63 -3.41 5.30
CA VAL A 80 9.81 -3.04 4.50
C VAL A 80 11.08 -3.21 5.30
N THR A 81 12.20 -3.53 4.64
CA THR A 81 13.49 -3.69 5.31
C THR A 81 14.31 -2.39 5.38
N ASP A 82 13.84 -1.33 4.74
CA ASP A 82 14.48 -0.01 4.73
C ASP A 82 13.42 1.09 4.53
N ILE A 83 13.00 1.71 5.62
CA ILE A 83 11.98 2.78 5.61
C ILE A 83 12.50 4.10 5.02
N SER A 84 13.83 4.28 4.92
CA SER A 84 14.40 5.46 4.27
C SER A 84 14.03 5.55 2.78
N ARG A 85 13.63 4.41 2.18
CA ARG A 85 13.13 4.29 0.80
C ARG A 85 11.62 4.53 0.66
N PHE A 86 10.98 5.15 1.65
CA PHE A 86 9.53 5.38 1.67
C PHE A 86 9.00 6.11 0.43
N SER A 87 9.78 7.01 -0.18
CA SER A 87 9.39 7.69 -1.42
C SER A 87 9.14 6.73 -2.59
N ASP A 88 9.95 5.66 -2.70
CA ASP A 88 9.78 4.62 -3.71
C ASP A 88 8.51 3.81 -3.47
N ILE A 89 8.24 3.48 -2.20
CA ILE A 89 7.06 2.75 -1.76
C ILE A 89 5.80 3.56 -2.02
N ALA A 90 5.79 4.83 -1.57
CA ALA A 90 4.66 5.74 -1.72
C ALA A 90 4.31 5.97 -3.20
N ARG A 91 5.33 6.08 -4.08
CA ARG A 91 5.13 6.20 -5.52
C ARG A 91 4.42 4.97 -6.09
N ALA A 92 4.93 3.77 -5.83
CA ALA A 92 4.33 2.53 -6.32
C ALA A 92 2.89 2.32 -5.80
N HIS A 93 2.67 2.61 -4.51
CA HIS A 93 1.35 2.51 -3.88
C HIS A 93 0.36 3.53 -4.47
N LYS A 94 0.79 4.79 -4.66
CA LYS A 94 -0.05 5.83 -5.27
C LYS A 94 -0.41 5.51 -6.72
N GLU A 95 0.50 4.96 -7.50
CA GLU A 95 0.24 4.55 -8.90
C GLU A 95 -0.85 3.46 -8.96
N ALA A 96 -0.89 2.56 -7.98
CA ALA A 96 -1.83 1.45 -7.96
C ALA A 96 -3.20 1.81 -7.34
N PHE A 97 -3.22 2.64 -6.31
CA PHE A 97 -4.40 2.87 -5.46
C PHE A 97 -4.86 4.33 -5.43
N GLY A 98 -4.17 5.25 -6.11
CA GLY A 98 -4.40 6.69 -5.95
C GLY A 98 -5.80 7.16 -6.33
N GLU A 99 -6.52 6.44 -7.19
CA GLU A 99 -7.93 6.74 -7.53
C GLU A 99 -8.92 6.25 -6.46
N ASN A 100 -8.57 5.18 -5.74
CA ASN A 100 -9.38 4.59 -4.66
C ASN A 100 -8.46 4.24 -3.48
N PRO A 101 -7.98 5.25 -2.73
CA PRO A 101 -6.96 5.04 -1.71
C PRO A 101 -7.49 4.23 -0.52
N PRO A 102 -6.87 3.09 -0.17
CA PRO A 102 -7.21 2.30 1.01
C PRO A 102 -6.65 2.94 2.29
N ALA A 103 -7.16 2.51 3.44
CA ALA A 103 -6.44 2.71 4.69
C ALA A 103 -5.08 1.99 4.60
N ALA A 104 -3.98 2.64 4.99
CA ALA A 104 -2.65 2.09 4.79
C ALA A 104 -1.77 2.20 6.04
N THR A 105 -0.90 1.21 6.24
CA THR A 105 0.17 1.21 7.24
C THR A 105 1.46 0.77 6.57
N CYS A 106 2.58 1.41 6.88
CA CYS A 106 3.91 1.00 6.44
C CYS A 106 4.85 1.01 7.64
N VAL A 107 5.55 -0.11 7.88
CA VAL A 107 6.50 -0.26 8.98
C VAL A 107 7.77 -0.92 8.51
N GLU A 108 8.90 -0.52 9.11
CA GLU A 108 10.14 -1.24 8.93
C GLU A 108 10.16 -2.50 9.80
N VAL A 109 10.65 -3.59 9.22
CA VAL A 109 10.86 -4.87 9.87
C VAL A 109 12.32 -5.29 9.78
N LYS A 110 12.76 -6.11 10.72
CA LYS A 110 14.16 -6.58 10.78
C LYS A 110 14.58 -7.36 9.53
N ALA A 111 13.70 -8.19 8.98
CA ALA A 111 13.94 -9.01 7.80
C ALA A 111 12.62 -9.52 7.22
N LEU A 112 12.62 -9.87 5.94
CA LEU A 112 11.62 -10.69 5.26
C LEU A 112 12.15 -12.12 5.08
N VAL A 113 11.33 -13.02 4.49
CA VAL A 113 11.65 -14.46 4.36
C VAL A 113 12.87 -14.74 3.48
N HIS A 114 13.35 -13.79 2.71
CA HIS A 114 14.56 -13.91 1.89
C HIS A 114 15.35 -12.59 1.93
N PRO A 115 16.70 -12.62 1.99
CA PRO A 115 17.52 -11.42 2.12
C PRO A 115 17.42 -10.44 0.94
N ASP A 116 17.08 -10.91 -0.25
CA ASP A 116 16.88 -10.06 -1.43
C ASP A 116 15.49 -9.40 -1.50
N LEU A 117 14.58 -9.76 -0.59
CA LEU A 117 13.27 -9.12 -0.47
C LEU A 117 13.36 -7.88 0.41
N MET A 118 12.82 -6.78 -0.09
CA MET A 118 12.80 -5.49 0.59
C MET A 118 11.39 -5.01 0.92
N PHE A 119 10.38 -5.62 0.28
CA PHE A 119 8.99 -5.18 0.37
C PHE A 119 8.03 -6.37 0.42
N GLU A 120 7.09 -6.32 1.34
CA GLU A 120 5.96 -7.22 1.46
C GLU A 120 4.69 -6.43 1.74
N ILE A 121 3.55 -6.87 1.21
CA ILE A 121 2.26 -6.20 1.36
C ILE A 121 1.13 -7.20 1.57
N GLU A 122 0.24 -6.91 2.52
CA GLU A 122 -1.06 -7.55 2.71
C GLU A 122 -2.18 -6.63 2.23
N ALA A 123 -3.32 -7.22 1.84
CA ALA A 123 -4.50 -6.47 1.47
C ALA A 123 -5.77 -7.07 2.04
N ASP A 124 -6.63 -6.22 2.62
CA ASP A 124 -8.01 -6.52 2.93
C ASP A 124 -8.90 -5.89 1.84
N VAL A 125 -9.84 -6.65 1.32
CA VAL A 125 -10.67 -6.28 0.16
C VAL A 125 -12.13 -6.47 0.51
N TYR A 126 -12.99 -5.56 0.09
CA TYR A 126 -14.43 -5.65 0.24
C TYR A 126 -15.11 -5.58 -1.12
N VAL A 127 -15.84 -6.62 -1.49
CA VAL A 127 -16.59 -6.68 -2.73
C VAL A 127 -18.08 -6.52 -2.40
N ASP A 128 -18.67 -5.41 -2.80
CA ASP A 128 -20.10 -5.18 -2.66
C ASP A 128 -20.86 -6.08 -3.65
N GLU A 129 -21.41 -7.18 -3.16
CA GLU A 129 -22.20 -8.12 -3.97
C GLU A 129 -23.54 -7.51 -4.46
N GLY A 130 -23.93 -6.33 -3.94
CA GLY A 130 -25.16 -5.62 -4.32
C GLY A 130 -25.06 -4.76 -5.59
N THR A 131 -23.87 -4.53 -6.15
CA THR A 131 -23.67 -3.60 -7.27
C THR A 131 -23.48 -4.26 -8.65
N SER A 132 -23.65 -5.57 -8.78
CA SER A 132 -23.50 -6.28 -10.07
C SER A 132 -24.72 -6.17 -11.00
N VAL A 133 -25.72 -5.31 -10.69
CA VAL A 133 -26.85 -5.02 -11.59
C VAL A 133 -26.85 -3.51 -11.88
N GLY A 134 -26.21 -3.16 -12.98
CA GLY A 134 -26.54 -1.97 -13.80
C GLY A 134 -26.76 -0.64 -13.08
N GLN A 135 -25.76 -0.04 -12.45
CA GLN A 135 -25.80 1.40 -12.20
C GLN A 135 -24.50 2.07 -12.68
N LYS A 136 -24.63 2.83 -13.79
CA LYS A 136 -23.72 3.92 -14.13
C LYS A 136 -23.63 4.83 -12.91
N ARG A 137 -22.48 4.87 -12.23
CA ARG A 137 -22.23 5.83 -11.16
C ARG A 137 -22.25 7.23 -11.80
N THR A 138 -23.34 7.96 -11.60
CA THR A 138 -23.38 9.40 -11.84
C THR A 138 -22.38 10.08 -10.91
N ALA A 139 -21.50 10.85 -11.51
CA ALA A 139 -20.46 11.60 -10.84
C ALA A 139 -21.03 12.65 -9.88
N ALA A 140 -20.22 12.93 -8.87
CA ALA A 140 -20.11 14.18 -8.12
C ALA A 140 -21.29 14.59 -7.22
N ARG A 141 -21.15 14.25 -5.97
CA ARG A 141 -21.62 15.13 -4.89
C ARG A 141 -20.47 16.08 -4.53
N THR A 142 -20.52 17.29 -5.08
CA THR A 142 -19.68 18.43 -4.68
C THR A 142 -19.84 18.66 -3.18
N VAL A 143 -18.79 18.38 -2.41
CA VAL A 143 -18.66 18.84 -1.04
C VAL A 143 -18.25 20.31 -1.13
N SER A 144 -19.17 21.21 -0.83
CA SER A 144 -18.89 22.64 -0.67
C SER A 144 -18.01 22.83 0.56
N THR A 145 -16.80 23.32 0.32
CA THR A 145 -15.85 23.76 1.35
C THR A 145 -16.40 24.99 2.05
N PRO A 146 -16.46 25.06 3.41
CA PRO A 146 -16.74 26.31 4.09
C PRO A 146 -15.55 27.27 3.90
N GLN A 147 -15.83 28.48 3.45
CA GLN A 147 -14.86 29.57 3.37
C GLN A 147 -14.30 29.87 4.77
N SER A 148 -13.00 29.68 4.93
CA SER A 148 -12.25 30.14 6.11
C SER A 148 -12.11 31.66 6.05
N SER A 149 -12.73 32.35 7.00
CA SER A 149 -12.54 33.79 7.26
C SER A 149 -11.08 34.07 7.65
N ALA A 150 -10.52 35.08 7.00
CA ALA A 150 -9.16 35.57 7.13
C ALA A 150 -8.78 35.91 8.57
N ILE A 151 -7.74 35.28 9.08
CA ILE A 151 -7.00 35.76 10.28
C ILE A 151 -5.85 36.64 9.77
N LYS A 152 -5.92 37.97 10.05
CA LYS A 152 -4.84 38.92 9.84
C LYS A 152 -3.62 38.54 10.66
N ALA A 153 -2.52 38.23 9.99
CA ALA A 153 -1.22 38.06 10.63
C ALA A 153 -0.62 39.44 10.95
N ALA A 154 -0.41 39.71 12.25
CA ALA A 154 0.41 40.84 12.71
C ALA A 154 1.89 40.48 12.54
N GLY A 155 2.63 41.33 11.83
CA GLY A 155 4.04 41.16 11.57
C GLY A 155 4.91 41.35 12.81
N ALA A 156 5.82 40.42 13.06
CA ALA A 156 6.97 40.61 13.92
C ALA A 156 8.25 40.24 13.15
N LYS A 157 9.12 41.23 12.95
CA LYS A 157 10.44 41.07 12.34
C LYS A 157 11.38 40.35 13.31
N PRO A 158 12.19 39.38 12.86
CA PRO A 158 13.22 38.77 13.70
C PRO A 158 14.42 39.72 13.88
N LYS A 159 14.85 39.92 15.13
CA LYS A 159 16.08 40.63 15.50
C LYS A 159 17.30 39.74 15.24
N LYS A 160 18.31 40.30 14.56
CA LYS A 160 19.65 39.72 14.38
C LYS A 160 20.37 39.54 15.72
N PRO A 161 21.09 38.42 15.95
CA PRO A 161 21.98 38.29 17.09
C PRO A 161 23.31 39.04 16.87
N PRO A 162 23.97 39.50 17.95
CA PRO A 162 25.19 40.29 17.87
C PRO A 162 26.42 39.43 17.55
N VAL A 163 27.28 39.98 16.68
CA VAL A 163 28.59 39.45 16.31
C VAL A 163 29.55 39.59 17.50
N LYS A 164 30.12 38.48 17.99
CA LYS A 164 31.24 38.50 18.96
C LYS A 164 32.54 38.71 18.25
N SER A 165 33.16 39.85 18.50
CA SER A 165 34.54 40.21 18.15
C SER A 165 35.52 39.27 18.88
N LYS A 166 36.41 38.59 18.13
CA LYS A 166 37.63 37.99 18.67
C LYS A 166 38.70 39.07 18.80
N ARG A 167 39.13 39.41 20.01
CA ARG A 167 40.44 40.01 20.27
C ARG A 167 41.38 38.90 20.73
N GLY A 168 42.55 38.92 20.16
CA GLY A 168 43.63 37.98 20.34
C GLY A 168 44.42 38.15 21.67
N ARG A 169 45.04 37.08 21.98
CA ARG A 169 46.50 36.97 22.35
C ARG A 169 46.84 35.49 22.26
#